data_eedfd86f4223dab6ea262d10a172c879
#
_entry.id   eedfd86f4223dab6ea262d10a172c879
#
_cell.length_a   1.000
_cell.length_b   1.000
_cell.length_c   1.000
_cell.angle_alpha   90.00
_cell.angle_beta   90.00
_cell.angle_gamma   90.00
#
_symmetry.space_group_name_H-M   'P 1'
#
loop_
_entity.id
_entity.type
_entity.pdbx_description
1 polymer ?
#
loop_
_entity_poly.entity_id
_entity_poly.type
_entity_poly.pdbx_seq_one_letter_code
_entity_poly.pdbx_strand_id
1 'polypeptide(L)'
;MPAQPEPQLSATARKFLEENTMRSIFGIPEEALDAVMATAYHLYQAGRYPEVEVLCRGLVASDHKYWWSYSLYAATLRKLGRPREAVELVEKGLVYEPDEPKLLLMRSELRAEISRDENNDNHNDSHAAA
;
A
#
# COMPACT_ATOMS: atom_id res chain seq x y z
N MET A 1 -32.42 -12.02 3.63
CA MET A 1 -31.66 -13.04 2.88
C MET A 1 -30.24 -13.09 3.40
N PRO A 2 -29.77 -14.25 3.77
CA PRO A 2 -28.36 -14.37 4.12
C PRO A 2 -27.50 -14.00 2.90
N ALA A 3 -26.43 -13.23 3.16
CA ALA A 3 -25.47 -12.93 2.12
C ALA A 3 -24.85 -14.23 1.58
N GLN A 4 -24.78 -14.37 0.27
CA GLN A 4 -24.10 -15.53 -0.32
C GLN A 4 -22.60 -15.43 0.00
N PRO A 5 -21.94 -16.56 0.33
CA PRO A 5 -20.49 -16.51 0.54
C PRO A 5 -19.80 -16.07 -0.75
N GLU A 6 -18.75 -15.26 -0.60
CA GLU A 6 -17.93 -14.86 -1.75
C GLU A 6 -17.41 -16.12 -2.46
N PRO A 7 -17.43 -16.11 -3.82
CA PRO A 7 -16.90 -17.26 -4.54
C PRO A 7 -15.42 -17.45 -4.22
N GLN A 8 -15.07 -18.65 -3.79
CA GLN A 8 -13.68 -18.99 -3.53
C GLN A 8 -13.00 -19.43 -4.82
N LEU A 9 -11.83 -18.87 -5.07
CA LEU A 9 -11.01 -19.25 -6.22
C LEU A 9 -10.48 -20.66 -6.02
N SER A 10 -10.47 -21.45 -7.10
CA SER A 10 -9.80 -22.75 -7.12
C SER A 10 -8.29 -22.58 -6.91
N ALA A 11 -7.60 -23.63 -6.49
CA ALA A 11 -6.14 -23.60 -6.33
C ALA A 11 -5.43 -23.23 -7.64
N THR A 12 -5.94 -23.72 -8.78
CA THR A 12 -5.39 -23.41 -10.10
C THR A 12 -5.56 -21.92 -10.43
N ALA A 13 -6.74 -21.36 -10.16
CA ALA A 13 -7.02 -19.95 -10.40
C ALA A 13 -6.13 -19.04 -9.52
N ARG A 14 -5.95 -19.41 -8.24
CA ARG A 14 -5.04 -18.69 -7.34
C ARG A 14 -3.62 -18.67 -7.86
N LYS A 15 -3.11 -19.83 -8.26
CA LYS A 15 -1.77 -19.96 -8.79
C LYS A 15 -1.59 -19.09 -10.03
N PHE A 16 -2.57 -19.12 -10.93
CA PHE A 16 -2.55 -18.28 -12.13
C PHE A 16 -2.48 -16.80 -11.79
N LEU A 17 -3.27 -16.33 -10.83
CA LEU A 17 -3.28 -14.92 -10.40
C LEU A 17 -2.01 -14.52 -9.64
N GLU A 18 -1.39 -15.46 -8.92
CA GLU A 18 -0.10 -15.22 -8.28
C GLU A 18 1.04 -15.08 -9.28
N GLU A 19 1.01 -15.87 -10.36
CA GLU A 19 2.03 -15.87 -11.40
C GLU A 19 1.84 -14.76 -12.42
N ASN A 20 0.61 -14.28 -12.61
CA ASN A 20 0.25 -13.29 -13.62
C ASN A 20 -0.40 -12.07 -12.99
N THR A 21 -0.07 -10.89 -13.51
CA THR A 21 -0.73 -9.65 -13.11
C THR A 21 -1.84 -9.31 -14.09
N MET A 22 -2.80 -8.50 -13.68
CA MET A 22 -3.84 -7.99 -14.59
C MET A 22 -3.18 -7.29 -15.78
N ARG A 23 -2.11 -6.54 -15.53
CA ARG A 23 -1.33 -5.89 -16.58
C ARG A 23 -0.83 -6.89 -17.62
N SER A 24 -0.23 -7.99 -17.17
CA SER A 24 0.32 -9.00 -18.08
C SER A 24 -0.77 -9.73 -18.87
N ILE A 25 -1.91 -10.01 -18.23
CA ILE A 25 -3.05 -10.68 -18.89
C ILE A 25 -3.62 -9.82 -20.02
N PHE A 26 -3.72 -8.51 -19.82
CA PHE A 26 -4.27 -7.58 -20.82
C PHE A 26 -3.21 -7.02 -21.77
N GLY A 27 -1.95 -7.42 -21.63
CA GLY A 27 -0.88 -6.96 -22.50
C GLY A 27 -0.52 -5.47 -22.33
N ILE A 28 -0.79 -4.89 -21.17
CA ILE A 28 -0.45 -3.49 -20.88
C ILE A 28 1.05 -3.41 -20.60
N PRO A 29 1.83 -2.56 -21.31
CA PRO A 29 3.25 -2.46 -21.08
C PRO A 29 3.57 -1.78 -19.73
N GLU A 30 4.70 -2.13 -19.14
CA GLU A 30 5.15 -1.56 -17.88
C GLU A 30 5.31 -0.04 -17.95
N GLU A 31 5.68 0.49 -19.11
CA GLU A 31 5.83 1.92 -19.35
C GLU A 31 4.52 2.69 -19.11
N ALA A 32 3.36 2.05 -19.31
CA ALA A 32 2.07 2.64 -19.01
C ALA A 32 1.88 2.83 -17.51
N LEU A 33 2.35 1.87 -16.70
CA LEU A 33 2.35 2.01 -15.24
C LEU A 33 3.30 3.11 -14.78
N ASP A 34 4.46 3.20 -15.39
CA ASP A 34 5.44 4.24 -15.08
C ASP A 34 4.87 5.64 -15.36
N ALA A 35 4.11 5.80 -16.43
CA ALA A 35 3.44 7.06 -16.74
C ALA A 35 2.39 7.45 -15.69
N VAL A 36 1.58 6.48 -15.27
CA VAL A 36 0.58 6.70 -14.20
C VAL A 36 1.30 7.01 -12.88
N MET A 37 2.37 6.29 -12.59
CA MET A 37 3.17 6.51 -11.38
C MET A 37 3.77 7.92 -11.34
N ALA A 38 4.29 8.40 -12.47
CA ALA A 38 4.81 9.77 -12.58
C ALA A 38 3.71 10.80 -12.30
N THR A 39 2.52 10.61 -12.83
CA THR A 39 1.37 11.48 -12.57
C THR A 39 1.00 11.46 -11.08
N ALA A 40 0.94 10.27 -10.48
CA ALA A 40 0.65 10.13 -9.06
C ALA A 40 1.69 10.84 -8.19
N TYR A 41 2.96 10.74 -8.56
CA TYR A 41 4.05 11.41 -7.85
C TYR A 41 3.93 12.93 -7.92
N HIS A 42 3.58 13.50 -9.08
CA HIS A 42 3.31 14.92 -9.20
C HIS A 42 2.16 15.39 -8.32
N LEU A 43 1.08 14.61 -8.25
CA LEU A 43 -0.05 14.89 -7.38
C LEU A 43 0.35 14.81 -5.90
N TYR A 44 1.20 13.85 -5.56
CA TYR A 44 1.76 13.73 -4.20
C TYR A 44 2.54 14.99 -3.81
N GLN A 45 3.41 15.46 -4.70
CA GLN A 45 4.19 16.68 -4.47
C GLN A 45 3.30 17.91 -4.33
N ALA A 46 2.15 17.94 -5.02
CA ALA A 46 1.16 19.00 -4.91
C ALA A 46 0.26 18.89 -3.66
N GLY A 47 0.44 17.87 -2.84
CA GLY A 47 -0.36 17.65 -1.63
C GLY A 47 -1.76 17.10 -1.89
N ARG A 48 -2.02 16.59 -3.09
CA ARG A 48 -3.34 16.05 -3.48
C ARG A 48 -3.44 14.56 -3.13
N TYR A 49 -3.31 14.25 -1.86
CA TYR A 49 -3.19 12.88 -1.37
C TYR A 49 -4.41 11.99 -1.65
N PRO A 50 -5.68 12.45 -1.54
CA PRO A 50 -6.82 11.59 -1.89
C PRO A 50 -6.79 11.11 -3.35
N GLU A 51 -6.38 11.95 -4.30
CA GLU A 51 -6.26 11.56 -5.70
C GLU A 51 -5.11 10.57 -5.92
N VAL A 52 -3.99 10.75 -5.19
CA VAL A 52 -2.87 9.81 -5.23
C VAL A 52 -3.30 8.44 -4.74
N GLU A 53 -4.08 8.38 -3.66
CA GLU A 53 -4.59 7.11 -3.13
C GLU A 53 -5.41 6.34 -4.18
N VAL A 54 -6.28 7.03 -4.91
CA VAL A 54 -7.08 6.41 -5.98
C VAL A 54 -6.18 5.82 -7.07
N LEU A 55 -5.18 6.59 -7.52
CA LEU A 55 -4.24 6.11 -8.56
C LEU A 55 -3.40 4.93 -8.07
N CYS A 56 -2.92 4.98 -6.84
CA CYS A 56 -2.14 3.88 -6.25
C CYS A 56 -2.95 2.59 -6.12
N ARG A 57 -4.22 2.70 -5.75
CA ARG A 57 -5.13 1.55 -5.72
C ARG A 57 -5.22 0.90 -7.10
N GLY A 58 -5.39 1.70 -8.14
CA GLY A 58 -5.42 1.22 -9.52
C GLY A 58 -4.12 0.57 -9.95
N LEU A 59 -2.97 1.16 -9.58
CA LEU A 59 -1.65 0.59 -9.89
C LEU A 59 -1.45 -0.77 -9.23
N VAL A 60 -1.77 -0.90 -7.95
CA VAL A 60 -1.65 -2.17 -7.22
C VAL A 60 -2.58 -3.23 -7.82
N ALA A 61 -3.80 -2.84 -8.20
CA ALA A 61 -4.74 -3.75 -8.85
C ALA A 61 -4.26 -4.20 -10.23
N SER A 62 -3.58 -3.32 -10.98
CA SER A 62 -3.06 -3.63 -12.32
C SER A 62 -1.83 -4.53 -12.28
N ASP A 63 -0.92 -4.27 -11.35
CA ASP A 63 0.30 -5.07 -11.17
C ASP A 63 0.69 -5.13 -9.69
N HIS A 64 0.28 -6.19 -9.01
CA HIS A 64 0.55 -6.40 -7.60
C HIS A 64 2.04 -6.66 -7.30
N LYS A 65 2.88 -6.86 -8.31
CA LYS A 65 4.33 -7.06 -8.17
C LYS A 65 5.13 -5.77 -8.37
N TYR A 66 4.47 -4.68 -8.75
CA TYR A 66 5.13 -3.40 -9.02
C TYR A 66 5.33 -2.65 -7.69
N TRP A 67 6.50 -2.85 -7.06
CA TRP A 67 6.77 -2.39 -5.70
C TRP A 67 6.72 -0.87 -5.52
N TRP A 68 7.00 -0.09 -6.56
CA TRP A 68 6.94 1.36 -6.52
C TRP A 68 5.56 1.88 -6.11
N SER A 69 4.51 1.21 -6.54
CA SER A 69 3.14 1.60 -6.18
C SER A 69 2.88 1.44 -4.68
N TYR A 70 3.42 0.39 -4.07
CA TYR A 70 3.30 0.20 -2.62
C TYR A 70 4.03 1.30 -1.84
N SER A 71 5.21 1.73 -2.31
CA SER A 71 5.97 2.77 -1.63
C SER A 71 5.26 4.12 -1.68
N LEU A 72 4.74 4.53 -2.83
CA LEU A 72 4.00 5.78 -2.94
C LEU A 72 2.66 5.72 -2.21
N TYR A 73 1.97 4.58 -2.30
CA TYR A 73 0.71 4.36 -1.58
C TYR A 73 0.93 4.49 -0.07
N ALA A 74 1.95 3.83 0.47
CA ALA A 74 2.27 3.90 1.89
C ALA A 74 2.63 5.33 2.32
N ALA A 75 3.44 6.03 1.53
CA ALA A 75 3.79 7.43 1.80
C ALA A 75 2.54 8.33 1.83
N THR A 76 1.59 8.08 0.94
CA THR A 76 0.33 8.81 0.86
C THR A 76 -0.55 8.55 2.08
N LEU A 77 -0.69 7.29 2.49
CA LEU A 77 -1.44 6.92 3.69
C LEU A 77 -0.82 7.54 4.95
N ARG A 78 0.50 7.61 5.02
CA ARG A 78 1.21 8.30 6.11
C ARG A 78 0.82 9.78 6.18
N LYS A 79 0.79 10.46 5.03
CA LYS A 79 0.36 11.87 4.93
C LYS A 79 -1.10 12.06 5.31
N LEU A 80 -1.94 11.07 5.06
CA LEU A 80 -3.36 11.09 5.43
C LEU A 80 -3.62 10.70 6.89
N GLY A 81 -2.57 10.48 7.69
CA GLY A 81 -2.70 10.09 9.09
C GLY A 81 -3.14 8.64 9.31
N ARG A 82 -2.82 7.76 8.38
CA ARG A 82 -3.17 6.34 8.42
C ARG A 82 -1.92 5.45 8.40
N PRO A 83 -1.04 5.57 9.42
CA PRO A 83 0.25 4.88 9.39
C PRO A 83 0.16 3.35 9.50
N ARG A 84 -0.87 2.81 10.16
CA ARG A 84 -1.05 1.35 10.28
C ARG A 84 -1.36 0.72 8.94
N GLU A 85 -2.23 1.35 8.15
CA GLU A 85 -2.52 0.91 6.78
C GLU A 85 -1.28 1.05 5.89
N ALA A 86 -0.48 2.09 6.10
CA ALA A 86 0.79 2.27 5.38
C ALA A 86 1.75 1.11 5.62
N VAL A 87 1.88 0.63 6.87
CA VAL A 87 2.72 -0.54 7.20
C VAL A 87 2.23 -1.77 6.43
N GLU A 88 0.92 -1.99 6.37
CA GLU A 88 0.36 -3.14 5.64
C GLU A 88 0.74 -3.09 4.16
N LEU A 89 0.71 -1.92 3.54
CA LEU A 89 1.10 -1.74 2.15
C LEU A 89 2.59 -2.00 1.93
N VAL A 90 3.44 -1.51 2.84
CA VAL A 90 4.89 -1.75 2.78
C VAL A 90 5.18 -3.24 2.90
N GLU A 91 4.53 -3.94 3.81
CA GLU A 91 4.73 -5.38 3.99
C GLU A 91 4.28 -6.19 2.77
N LYS A 92 3.19 -5.78 2.11
CA LYS A 92 2.78 -6.39 0.84
C LYS A 92 3.83 -6.20 -0.25
N GLY A 93 4.40 -5.02 -0.34
CA GLY A 93 5.50 -4.75 -1.28
C GLY A 93 6.74 -5.60 -1.00
N LEU A 94 7.07 -5.80 0.28
CA LEU A 94 8.20 -6.61 0.70
C LEU A 94 8.03 -8.11 0.42
N VAL A 95 6.81 -8.58 0.21
CA VAL A 95 6.58 -9.97 -0.26
C VAL A 95 7.23 -10.19 -1.62
N TYR A 96 7.18 -9.20 -2.51
CA TYR A 96 7.71 -9.30 -3.87
C TYR A 96 9.15 -8.79 -3.97
N GLU A 97 9.54 -7.82 -3.14
CA GLU A 97 10.89 -7.25 -3.10
C GLU A 97 11.37 -7.20 -1.65
N PRO A 98 11.73 -8.37 -1.06
CA PRO A 98 12.04 -8.45 0.39
C PRO A 98 13.27 -7.67 0.82
N ASP A 99 14.19 -7.39 -0.08
CA ASP A 99 15.44 -6.69 0.20
C ASP A 99 15.43 -5.23 -0.28
N GLU A 100 14.26 -4.70 -0.70
CA GLU A 100 14.20 -3.32 -1.20
C GLU A 100 14.48 -2.33 -0.07
N PRO A 101 15.60 -1.58 -0.12
CA PRO A 101 16.01 -0.71 0.98
C PRO A 101 14.99 0.36 1.33
N LYS A 102 14.30 0.93 0.33
CA LYS A 102 13.30 1.97 0.54
C LYS A 102 12.11 1.44 1.34
N LEU A 103 11.62 0.25 1.01
CA LEU A 103 10.51 -0.37 1.73
C LEU A 103 10.91 -0.76 3.16
N LEU A 104 12.11 -1.29 3.34
CA LEU A 104 12.63 -1.64 4.66
C LEU A 104 12.76 -0.40 5.56
N LEU A 105 13.27 0.69 5.02
CA LEU A 105 13.38 1.95 5.74
C LEU A 105 12.00 2.51 6.12
N MET A 106 11.07 2.54 5.18
CA MET A 106 9.71 3.00 5.42
C MET A 106 9.03 2.18 6.54
N ARG A 107 9.19 0.86 6.52
CA ARG A 107 8.63 -0.01 7.57
C ARG A 107 9.17 0.36 8.94
N SER A 108 10.48 0.56 9.04
CA SER A 108 11.14 0.95 10.29
C SER A 108 10.63 2.30 10.82
N GLU A 109 10.55 3.30 9.94
CA GLU A 109 10.07 4.64 10.28
C GLU A 109 8.60 4.63 10.72
N LEU A 110 7.75 3.92 10.00
CA LEU A 110 6.33 3.83 10.30
C LEU A 110 6.07 3.13 11.63
N ARG A 111 6.78 2.04 11.89
CA ARG A 111 6.67 1.33 13.17
C ARG A 111 7.10 2.21 14.35
N ALA A 112 8.13 3.02 14.16
CA ALA A 112 8.59 3.97 15.17
C ALA A 112 7.54 5.06 15.43
N GLU A 113 6.89 5.58 14.40
CA GLU A 113 5.81 6.55 14.53
C GLU A 113 4.61 5.98 15.29
N ILE A 114 4.20 4.77 14.94
CA ILE A 114 3.08 4.09 15.59
C ILE A 114 3.38 3.89 17.08
N SER A 115 4.59 3.45 17.42
CA SER A 115 5.01 3.26 18.80
C SER A 115 5.01 4.56 19.60
N ARG A 116 5.45 5.67 19.01
CA ARG A 116 5.43 6.98 19.66
C ARG A 116 4.00 7.46 19.93
N ASP A 117 3.12 7.27 18.95
CA ASP A 117 1.72 7.68 19.09
C ASP A 117 1.03 6.86 20.18
N GLU A 118 1.26 5.55 20.25
CA GLU A 118 0.74 4.68 21.31
C GLU A 118 1.24 5.11 22.69
N ASN A 119 2.51 5.42 22.82
CA ASN A 119 3.10 5.88 24.07
C ASN A 119 2.52 7.22 24.53
N ASN A 120 2.30 8.15 23.59
CA ASN A 120 1.67 9.43 23.89
C ASN A 120 0.23 9.27 24.34
N ASP A 121 -0.55 8.40 23.69
CA ASP A 121 -1.93 8.12 24.06
C ASP A 121 -2.00 7.50 25.46
N ASN A 122 -1.14 6.53 25.76
CA ASN A 122 -1.06 5.92 27.09
C ASN A 122 -0.68 6.94 28.17
N HIS A 123 0.23 7.86 27.87
CA HIS A 123 0.65 8.90 28.81
C HIS A 123 -0.49 9.91 29.06
N ASN A 124 -1.21 10.31 28.04
CA ASN A 124 -2.36 11.19 28.17
C ASN A 124 -3.50 10.55 28.97
N ASP A 125 -3.79 9.27 28.75
CA ASP A 125 -4.78 8.52 29.50
C ASP A 125 -4.39 8.43 30.98
N SER A 126 -3.12 8.23 31.31
CA SER A 126 -2.62 8.22 32.68
C SER A 126 -2.79 9.58 33.36
N HIS A 127 -2.59 10.68 32.65
CA HIS A 127 -2.80 12.03 33.16
C HIS A 127 -4.30 12.34 33.35
N ALA A 128 -5.15 11.89 32.44
CA ALA A 128 -6.59 12.10 32.52
C ALA A 128 -7.22 11.32 33.69
N ALA A 129 -6.61 10.20 34.11
CA ALA A 129 -7.08 9.37 35.22
C ALA A 129 -6.68 9.92 36.62
N ALA A 130 -5.76 10.87 36.65
CA ALA A 130 -5.35 11.55 37.87
C ALA A 130 -6.22 12.78 38.14
#